data_21ba8269ae600b3c512a4696042d3f6c
#
_entry.id   21ba8269ae600b3c512a4696042d3f6c
#
_cell.length_a   1.000
_cell.length_b   1.000
_cell.length_c   1.000
_cell.angle_alpha   90.00
_cell.angle_beta   90.00
_cell.angle_gamma   90.00
#
_symmetry.space_group_name_H-M   'P 1'
#
loop_
_entity.id
_entity.type
_entity.pdbx_description
1 polymer ?
#
loop_
_entity_poly.entity_id
_entity_poly.type
_entity_poly.pdbx_seq_one_letter_code
_entity_poly.pdbx_strand_id
1 'polypeptide(L)'
;MRVEPGVYLSSTLTEEWEQDSDPPGEMHVLCDDVEMEAGLWRPLAGITPDPVRWTLPAREVILVLEGRARIEIEEGPTLELEAGSMASLPKGARTTWHATPDFKELWVLSA
;
A
#
# COMPACT_ATOMS: atom_id res chain seq x y z
N MET A 1 -12.44 -1.03 11.29
CA MET A 1 -13.25 -1.57 12.41
C MET A 1 -14.27 -2.59 11.89
N ARG A 2 -14.28 -3.73 12.52
CA ARG A 2 -15.27 -4.76 12.19
C ARG A 2 -16.64 -4.37 12.78
N VAL A 3 -17.64 -4.21 11.94
CA VAL A 3 -19.00 -3.82 12.36
C VAL A 3 -19.84 -5.06 12.65
N GLU A 4 -19.73 -6.05 11.77
CA GLU A 4 -20.38 -7.35 11.89
C GLU A 4 -19.44 -8.41 11.34
N PRO A 5 -19.67 -9.74 11.53
CA PRO A 5 -18.86 -10.74 10.86
C PRO A 5 -18.80 -10.50 9.35
N GLY A 6 -17.59 -10.32 8.82
CA GLY A 6 -17.36 -10.05 7.41
C GLY A 6 -17.67 -8.63 6.94
N VAL A 7 -18.05 -7.73 7.84
CA VAL A 7 -18.32 -6.32 7.51
C VAL A 7 -17.34 -5.42 8.26
N TYR A 8 -16.62 -4.57 7.52
CA TYR A 8 -15.60 -3.68 8.06
C TYR A 8 -15.85 -2.26 7.60
N LEU A 9 -15.57 -1.31 8.47
CA LEU A 9 -15.73 0.11 8.19
C LEU A 9 -14.54 0.89 8.76
N SER A 10 -13.98 1.79 7.98
CA SER A 10 -12.97 2.72 8.42
C SER A 10 -13.01 3.98 7.56
N SER A 11 -11.98 4.81 7.66
CA SER A 11 -11.86 6.06 6.94
C SER A 11 -10.43 6.25 6.48
N THR A 12 -10.25 6.89 5.32
CA THR A 12 -8.92 7.31 4.84
C THR A 12 -8.32 8.38 5.74
N LEU A 13 -9.12 8.97 6.62
CA LEU A 13 -8.69 9.99 7.59
C LEU A 13 -8.40 9.39 8.97
N THR A 14 -8.35 8.07 9.08
CA THR A 14 -8.07 7.39 10.35
C THR A 14 -6.75 7.85 10.97
N GLU A 15 -6.73 7.90 12.30
CA GLU A 15 -5.52 8.15 13.08
C GLU A 15 -4.97 6.87 13.71
N GLU A 16 -5.57 5.72 13.40
CA GLU A 16 -5.16 4.42 13.91
C GLU A 16 -4.16 3.77 12.96
N TRP A 17 -2.88 3.85 13.31
CA TRP A 17 -1.79 3.32 12.50
C TRP A 17 -0.89 2.43 13.34
N GLU A 18 -0.39 1.38 12.71
CA GLU A 18 0.59 0.47 13.31
C GLU A 18 1.84 0.42 12.44
N GLN A 19 3.00 0.37 13.07
CA GLN A 19 4.25 0.22 12.34
C GLN A 19 4.34 -1.20 11.79
N ASP A 20 4.72 -1.32 10.51
CA ASP A 20 4.93 -2.60 9.85
C ASP A 20 6.36 -2.63 9.30
N SER A 21 6.91 -3.83 9.13
CA SER A 21 8.24 -4.04 8.61
C SER A 21 8.26 -4.56 7.18
N ASP A 22 7.12 -5.00 6.63
CA ASP A 22 7.05 -5.63 5.32
C ASP A 22 5.73 -5.31 4.60
N PRO A 23 5.67 -4.19 3.86
CA PRO A 23 6.70 -3.18 3.63
C PRO A 23 6.94 -2.29 4.85
N PRO A 24 8.16 -1.76 5.01
CA PRO A 24 8.43 -0.91 6.16
C PRO A 24 7.69 0.43 6.07
N GLY A 25 7.01 0.80 7.14
CA GLY A 25 6.20 2.01 7.21
C GLY A 25 5.09 1.86 8.24
N GLU A 26 4.01 2.61 8.05
CA GLU A 26 2.81 2.51 8.86
C GLU A 26 1.65 1.94 8.07
N MET A 27 0.88 1.10 8.73
CA MET A 27 -0.22 0.35 8.13
C MET A 27 -1.50 0.55 8.94
N HIS A 28 -2.62 0.69 8.24
CA HIS A 28 -3.95 0.60 8.83
C HIS A 28 -4.72 -0.46 8.06
N VAL A 29 -5.05 -1.57 8.69
CA VAL A 29 -5.74 -2.68 8.02
C VAL A 29 -7.25 -2.48 8.12
N LEU A 30 -7.90 -2.44 6.97
CA LEU A 30 -9.37 -2.41 6.89
C LEU A 30 -9.94 -3.82 7.07
N CYS A 31 -9.41 -4.78 6.32
CA CYS A 31 -9.82 -6.17 6.43
C CYS A 31 -8.64 -7.09 6.10
N ASP A 32 -8.62 -8.23 6.79
CA ASP A 32 -7.63 -9.29 6.58
C ASP A 32 -8.42 -10.59 6.56
N ASP A 33 -8.84 -10.99 5.36
CA ASP A 33 -9.71 -12.13 5.15
C ASP A 33 -9.02 -13.15 4.23
N VAL A 34 -9.55 -14.36 4.16
CA VAL A 34 -9.00 -15.42 3.30
C VAL A 34 -9.09 -15.06 1.81
N GLU A 35 -10.04 -14.22 1.44
CA GLU A 35 -10.26 -13.82 0.05
C GLU A 35 -9.48 -12.58 -0.36
N MET A 36 -9.23 -11.69 0.58
CA MET A 36 -8.54 -10.44 0.29
C MET A 36 -8.08 -9.74 1.57
N GLU A 37 -7.06 -8.91 1.40
CA GLU A 37 -6.63 -7.95 2.42
C GLU A 37 -6.73 -6.56 1.82
N ALA A 38 -7.08 -5.58 2.63
CA ALA A 38 -7.13 -4.19 2.21
C ALA A 38 -6.81 -3.26 3.37
N GLY A 39 -6.22 -2.14 3.06
CA GLY A 39 -5.87 -1.16 4.07
C GLY A 39 -5.22 0.07 3.48
N LEU A 40 -4.58 0.82 4.36
CA LEU A 40 -3.80 2.01 4.01
C LEU A 40 -2.34 1.78 4.36
N TRP A 41 -1.45 2.39 3.59
CA TRP A 41 -0.01 2.40 3.88
C TRP A 41 0.54 3.79 3.65
N ARG A 42 1.49 4.17 4.50
CA ARG A 42 2.29 5.39 4.34
C ARG A 42 3.70 5.18 4.87
N PRO A 43 4.70 5.90 4.32
CA PRO A 43 6.05 5.84 4.87
C PRO A 43 6.10 6.46 6.26
N LEU A 44 7.03 6.00 7.09
CA LEU A 44 7.29 6.51 8.43
C LEU A 44 8.70 7.09 8.46
N ALA A 45 8.81 8.38 8.75
CA ALA A 45 10.10 9.07 8.80
C ALA A 45 11.06 8.39 9.77
N GLY A 46 12.30 8.17 9.32
CA GLY A 46 13.35 7.52 10.12
C GLY A 46 13.28 5.99 10.15
N ILE A 47 12.20 5.40 9.64
CA ILE A 47 11.99 3.93 9.61
C ILE A 47 11.93 3.41 8.17
N THR A 48 11.13 4.07 7.32
CA THR A 48 10.98 3.65 5.93
C THR A 48 12.20 4.06 5.13
N PRO A 49 12.94 3.11 4.52
CA PRO A 49 14.06 3.46 3.66
C PRO A 49 13.57 4.08 2.34
N ASP A 50 14.47 4.78 1.66
CA ASP A 50 14.25 5.25 0.30
C ASP A 50 15.41 4.72 -0.56
N PRO A 51 15.16 3.79 -1.48
CA PRO A 51 13.85 3.23 -1.85
C PRO A 51 13.39 2.07 -0.97
N VAL A 52 12.11 1.75 -1.08
CA VAL A 52 11.53 0.53 -0.52
C VAL A 52 11.51 -0.54 -1.61
N ARG A 53 12.02 -1.72 -1.29
CA ARG A 53 11.93 -2.89 -2.18
C ARG A 53 10.80 -3.80 -1.69
N TRP A 54 9.92 -4.14 -2.60
CA TRP A 54 8.72 -4.91 -2.27
C TRP A 54 8.41 -5.92 -3.37
N THR A 55 8.40 -7.20 -3.03
CA THR A 55 7.94 -8.26 -3.93
C THR A 55 6.49 -8.56 -3.60
N LEU A 56 5.61 -8.47 -4.57
CA LEU A 56 4.18 -8.58 -4.34
C LEU A 56 3.79 -10.03 -4.03
N PRO A 57 3.19 -10.30 -2.85
CA PRO A 57 2.76 -11.66 -2.49
C PRO A 57 1.49 -12.08 -3.22
N ALA A 58 0.77 -11.13 -3.79
CA ALA A 58 -0.49 -11.33 -4.50
C ALA A 58 -0.67 -10.19 -5.49
N ARG A 59 -1.72 -10.23 -6.31
CA ARG A 59 -2.07 -9.06 -7.13
C ARG A 59 -2.47 -7.92 -6.20
N GLU A 60 -1.94 -6.75 -6.47
CA GLU A 60 -2.22 -5.56 -5.67
C GLU A 60 -2.88 -4.48 -6.53
N VAL A 61 -3.96 -3.91 -6.02
CA VAL A 61 -4.57 -2.71 -6.58
C VAL A 61 -4.29 -1.55 -5.63
N ILE A 62 -3.88 -0.42 -6.19
CA ILE A 62 -3.47 0.77 -5.43
C ILE A 62 -4.30 1.96 -5.89
N LEU A 63 -4.74 2.77 -4.92
CA LEU A 63 -5.24 4.12 -5.14
C LEU A 63 -4.39 5.07 -4.32
N VAL A 64 -3.71 6.01 -4.98
CA VAL A 64 -2.92 7.03 -4.28
C VAL A 64 -3.84 8.11 -3.76
N LEU A 65 -3.78 8.38 -2.45
CA LEU A 65 -4.61 9.36 -1.77
C LEU A 65 -3.88 10.69 -1.58
N GLU A 66 -2.59 10.64 -1.26
CA GLU A 66 -1.75 11.82 -1.02
C GLU A 66 -0.33 11.56 -1.50
N GLY A 67 0.37 12.62 -1.86
CA GLY A 67 1.77 12.51 -2.26
C GLY A 67 1.99 11.92 -3.63
N ARG A 68 3.21 11.44 -3.85
CA ARG A 68 3.65 10.86 -5.12
C ARG A 68 4.53 9.64 -4.87
N ALA A 69 4.54 8.74 -5.85
CA ALA A 69 5.47 7.62 -5.85
C ALA A 69 5.90 7.29 -7.27
N ARG A 70 7.14 6.82 -7.39
CA ARG A 70 7.65 6.19 -8.59
C ARG A 70 7.88 4.72 -8.26
N ILE A 71 7.29 3.84 -9.05
CA ILE A 71 7.44 2.39 -8.87
C ILE A 71 8.20 1.84 -10.07
N GLU A 72 9.38 1.32 -9.82
CA GLU A 72 10.17 0.62 -10.83
C GLU A 72 9.85 -0.87 -10.73
N ILE A 73 9.39 -1.46 -11.81
CA ILE A 73 9.08 -2.89 -11.87
C ILE A 73 10.21 -3.59 -12.60
N GLU A 74 10.84 -4.56 -11.95
CA GLU A 74 11.92 -5.33 -12.56
C GLU A 74 11.43 -6.01 -13.84
N GLU A 75 12.15 -5.78 -14.94
CA GLU A 75 11.79 -6.27 -16.28
C GLU A 75 10.44 -5.76 -16.79
N GLY A 76 9.98 -4.63 -16.26
CA GLY A 76 8.71 -4.03 -16.61
C GLY A 76 8.78 -2.51 -16.67
N PRO A 77 7.63 -1.85 -16.74
CA PRO A 77 7.57 -0.39 -16.83
C PRO A 77 7.91 0.28 -15.49
N THR A 78 8.24 1.56 -15.57
CA THR A 78 8.31 2.44 -14.42
C THR A 78 7.02 3.26 -14.36
N LEU A 79 6.36 3.25 -13.22
CA LEU A 79 5.09 3.96 -13.03
C LEU A 79 5.33 5.23 -12.24
N GLU A 80 4.74 6.33 -12.70
CA GLU A 80 4.71 7.60 -11.99
C GLU A 80 3.30 7.81 -11.46
N LEU A 81 3.16 7.88 -10.14
CA LEU A 81 1.87 7.97 -9.47
C LEU A 81 1.74 9.26 -8.67
N GLU A 82 0.57 9.85 -8.69
CA GLU A 82 0.22 11.02 -7.89
C GLU A 82 -1.17 10.82 -7.29
N ALA A 83 -1.60 11.73 -6.42
CA ALA A 83 -2.94 11.64 -5.81
C ALA A 83 -4.01 11.45 -6.89
N GLY A 84 -4.85 10.43 -6.71
CA GLY A 84 -5.86 10.04 -7.68
C GLY A 84 -5.43 8.96 -8.66
N SER A 85 -4.14 8.64 -8.76
CA SER A 85 -3.65 7.55 -9.62
C SER A 85 -4.10 6.20 -9.10
N MET A 86 -4.43 5.31 -10.03
CA MET A 86 -4.76 3.92 -9.74
C MET A 86 -3.81 3.01 -10.52
N ALA A 87 -3.38 1.93 -9.89
CA ALA A 87 -2.51 0.95 -10.53
C ALA A 87 -2.90 -0.46 -10.10
N SER A 88 -2.63 -1.42 -10.96
CA SER A 88 -2.77 -2.85 -10.66
C SER A 88 -1.48 -3.56 -11.02
N LEU A 89 -0.91 -4.27 -10.06
CA LEU A 89 0.38 -4.93 -10.20
C LEU A 89 0.21 -6.44 -9.99
N PRO A 90 0.91 -7.27 -10.79
CA PRO A 90 0.73 -8.72 -10.71
C PRO A 90 1.45 -9.34 -9.51
N LYS A 91 0.96 -10.48 -9.07
CA LYS A 91 1.65 -11.32 -8.08
C LYS A 91 3.07 -11.62 -8.55
N GLY A 92 4.02 -11.54 -7.64
CA GLY A 92 5.42 -11.86 -7.91
C GLY A 92 6.23 -10.71 -8.50
N ALA A 93 5.60 -9.59 -8.84
CA ALA A 93 6.33 -8.42 -9.33
C ALA A 93 7.35 -7.95 -8.29
N ARG A 94 8.59 -7.74 -8.73
CA ARG A 94 9.65 -7.17 -7.90
C ARG A 94 9.68 -5.69 -8.15
N THR A 95 9.38 -4.92 -7.12
CA THR A 95 9.20 -3.48 -7.25
C THR A 95 10.17 -2.71 -6.36
N THR A 96 10.53 -1.52 -6.83
CA THR A 96 11.32 -0.56 -6.07
C THR A 96 10.52 0.74 -6.04
N TRP A 97 10.21 1.20 -4.82
CA TRP A 97 9.33 2.35 -4.59
C TRP A 97 10.11 3.55 -4.09
N HIS A 98 9.88 4.68 -4.75
CA HIS A 98 10.37 5.98 -4.31
C HIS A 98 9.15 6.83 -3.97
N ALA A 99 8.79 6.88 -2.71
CA ALA A 99 7.61 7.60 -2.24
C ALA A 99 8.00 8.91 -1.56
N THR A 100 7.21 9.96 -1.78
CA THR A 100 7.37 11.22 -1.05
C THR A 100 7.00 11.02 0.42
N PRO A 101 7.52 11.85 1.35
CA PRO A 101 7.22 11.69 2.79
C PRO A 101 5.73 11.78 3.13
N ASP A 102 4.94 12.50 2.33
CA ASP A 102 3.50 12.65 2.51
C ASP A 102 2.67 11.59 1.77
N PHE A 103 3.32 10.61 1.16
CA PHE A 103 2.63 9.55 0.41
C PHE A 103 1.68 8.77 1.29
N LYS A 104 0.47 8.52 0.77
CA LYS A 104 -0.52 7.65 1.41
C LYS A 104 -1.33 6.95 0.33
N GLU A 105 -1.51 5.66 0.50
CA GLU A 105 -2.26 4.85 -0.46
C GLU A 105 -3.29 3.96 0.21
N LEU A 106 -4.36 3.66 -0.53
CA LEU A 106 -5.24 2.52 -0.27
C LEU A 106 -4.70 1.36 -1.11
N TRP A 107 -4.50 0.21 -0.49
CA TRP A 107 -4.07 -1.00 -1.19
C TRP A 107 -5.06 -2.13 -0.97
N VAL A 108 -5.18 -2.98 -1.98
CA VAL A 108 -5.96 -4.22 -1.94
C VAL A 108 -5.10 -5.34 -2.49
N LEU A 109 -4.95 -6.41 -1.71
CA LEU A 109 -4.27 -7.63 -2.11
C LEU A 109 -5.31 -8.73 -2.28
N SER A 110 -5.33 -9.36 -3.45
CA SER A 110 -6.19 -10.51 -3.68
C SER A 110 -5.53 -11.78 -3.16
N ALA A 111 -6.34 -12.70 -2.73
CA ALA A 111 -5.82 -14.01 -2.31
C ALA A 111 -5.36 -14.84 -3.51
#